data_484dec31c796db01d7e307007e78cb51
#
_entry.id   484dec31c796db01d7e307007e78cb51
#
_cell.length_a   1.000
_cell.length_b   1.000
_cell.length_c   1.000
_cell.angle_alpha   90.00
_cell.angle_beta   90.00
_cell.angle_gamma   90.00
#
_symmetry.space_group_name_H-M   'P 1'
#
loop_
_entity.id
_entity.type
_entity.pdbx_description
1 polymer ?
#
loop_
_entity_poly.entity_id
_entity_poly.type
_entity_poly.pdbx_seq_one_letter_code
_entity_poly.pdbx_strand_id
1 'polypeptide(L)'
;MTIIGDFVSKVQDAYKTGIAREHAYRPALHDLLKALGDDLTPVNDPAKSEVGAPDFIVLKDGIAIGHLEAKDINLDIRALKDANKRQQDRYRGGLANLIYTNCLDWDFYRDGERVASVTIGDFLVGIQPRPDEYATLENLLRDFVAQRPQSITSPRDLAERMAGKAILIKDVLFNALRTDTDLNTELTGQYLAFKEHLIHDIAPEDFADIYAETIAYGMFAARLHDNTPDTFSRQEALELLPKSNPFLRSLFGYVAGVDLDDRIAWIIDDLAAVFRAANVKKIMANFGRLTAQKDPFLHFYETFLAAYNPAKRKARGVWYTPEPVVNFIVRAVDEVLQTEFGLPDGLADTSKVTLDWDTGQTDNKGRKVTIKKEVHRVQILDPATGTGTFLAEVIKQIAPKVQGVAPGMWSGYIENDL
;
A
#
# COMPACT_ATOMS: atom_id res chain seq x y z
N MET A 1 22.16 -4.96 39.02
CA MET A 1 21.11 -5.86 38.50
C MET A 1 21.20 -5.75 36.97
N THR A 2 21.00 -6.83 36.22
CA THR A 2 21.00 -6.77 34.74
C THR A 2 19.73 -6.09 34.25
N ILE A 3 19.74 -5.50 33.04
CA ILE A 3 18.54 -4.89 32.43
C ILE A 3 17.36 -5.88 32.39
N ILE A 4 17.64 -7.14 32.07
CA ILE A 4 16.62 -8.20 32.04
C ILE A 4 16.17 -8.58 33.44
N GLY A 5 17.06 -8.59 34.45
CA GLY A 5 16.71 -8.84 35.84
C GLY A 5 15.77 -7.79 36.42
N ASP A 6 15.99 -6.52 36.10
CA ASP A 6 15.06 -5.41 36.45
C ASP A 6 13.70 -5.57 35.79
N PHE A 7 13.70 -5.91 34.50
CA PHE A 7 12.48 -6.17 33.74
C PHE A 7 11.65 -7.29 34.40
N VAL A 8 12.28 -8.44 34.67
CA VAL A 8 11.60 -9.61 35.29
C VAL A 8 11.05 -9.27 36.66
N SER A 9 11.78 -8.48 37.47
CA SER A 9 11.30 -8.00 38.78
C SER A 9 10.03 -7.16 38.61
N LYS A 10 10.00 -6.20 37.67
CA LYS A 10 8.82 -5.38 37.41
C LYS A 10 7.62 -6.23 36.96
N VAL A 11 7.86 -7.22 36.10
CA VAL A 11 6.82 -8.14 35.62
C VAL A 11 6.26 -8.97 36.78
N GLN A 12 7.13 -9.47 37.67
CA GLN A 12 6.71 -10.20 38.88
C GLN A 12 5.88 -9.32 39.84
N ASP A 13 6.29 -8.06 40.02
CA ASP A 13 5.56 -7.14 40.87
C ASP A 13 4.19 -6.79 40.34
N ALA A 14 4.08 -6.55 39.02
CA ALA A 14 2.80 -6.39 38.35
C ALA A 14 1.92 -7.65 38.54
N TYR A 15 2.47 -8.83 38.32
CA TYR A 15 1.75 -10.09 38.48
C TYR A 15 1.21 -10.33 39.90
N LYS A 16 2.00 -10.00 40.93
CA LYS A 16 1.59 -10.15 42.34
C LYS A 16 0.33 -9.35 42.70
N THR A 17 -0.03 -8.33 41.94
CA THR A 17 -1.27 -7.57 42.18
C THR A 17 -2.54 -8.43 42.02
N GLY A 18 -2.45 -9.56 41.32
CA GLY A 18 -3.55 -10.48 41.06
C GLY A 18 -4.59 -10.03 40.06
N ILE A 19 -4.47 -8.78 39.55
CA ILE A 19 -5.38 -8.18 38.55
C ILE A 19 -4.67 -7.80 37.25
N ALA A 20 -3.36 -8.09 37.16
CA ALA A 20 -2.56 -7.74 35.97
C ALA A 20 -3.07 -8.53 34.77
N ARG A 21 -3.26 -7.79 33.67
CA ARG A 21 -3.56 -8.26 32.32
C ARG A 21 -2.47 -7.77 31.38
N GLU A 22 -2.53 -8.13 30.11
CA GLU A 22 -1.59 -7.74 29.06
C GLU A 22 -1.07 -6.29 29.18
N HIS A 23 -1.97 -5.32 29.32
CA HIS A 23 -1.60 -3.89 29.45
C HIS A 23 -0.78 -3.55 30.71
N ALA A 24 -0.88 -4.36 31.78
CA ALA A 24 -0.16 -4.09 33.03
C ALA A 24 1.36 -4.28 32.90
N TYR A 25 1.81 -5.03 31.89
CA TYR A 25 3.23 -5.30 31.64
C TYR A 25 3.87 -4.30 30.65
N ARG A 26 3.09 -3.49 29.95
CA ARG A 26 3.59 -2.50 28.97
C ARG A 26 4.59 -1.49 29.55
N PRO A 27 4.42 -0.94 30.78
CA PRO A 27 5.44 -0.07 31.36
C PRO A 27 6.80 -0.75 31.54
N ALA A 28 6.82 -2.02 31.96
CA ALA A 28 8.05 -2.78 32.10
C ALA A 28 8.74 -3.03 30.74
N LEU A 29 7.95 -3.34 29.71
CA LEU A 29 8.44 -3.49 28.33
C LEU A 29 8.98 -2.18 27.76
N HIS A 30 8.29 -1.06 28.00
CA HIS A 30 8.77 0.27 27.60
C HIS A 30 10.13 0.59 28.22
N ASP A 31 10.25 0.41 29.54
CA ASP A 31 11.50 0.65 30.24
C ASP A 31 12.64 -0.23 29.75
N LEU A 32 12.35 -1.52 29.49
CA LEU A 32 13.29 -2.47 28.93
C LEU A 32 13.81 -2.00 27.58
N LEU A 33 12.92 -1.64 26.65
CA LEU A 33 13.28 -1.18 25.32
C LEU A 33 14.10 0.14 25.38
N LYS A 34 13.70 1.05 26.27
CA LYS A 34 14.40 2.34 26.49
C LYS A 34 15.81 2.13 27.04
N ALA A 35 15.98 1.14 27.92
CA ALA A 35 17.28 0.82 28.51
C ALA A 35 18.31 0.21 27.54
N LEU A 36 17.91 -0.18 26.34
CA LEU A 36 18.81 -0.72 25.32
C LEU A 36 19.63 0.36 24.59
N GLY A 37 19.20 1.63 24.62
CA GLY A 37 19.93 2.74 24.01
C GLY A 37 19.25 4.08 24.21
N ASP A 38 20.05 5.15 24.37
CA ASP A 38 19.53 6.51 24.59
C ASP A 38 18.87 7.09 23.33
N ASP A 39 19.27 6.62 22.16
CA ASP A 39 18.76 6.98 20.84
C ASP A 39 17.44 6.25 20.48
N LEU A 40 16.97 5.37 21.36
CA LEU A 40 15.73 4.61 21.17
C LEU A 40 14.52 5.31 21.79
N THR A 41 13.43 5.33 21.05
CA THR A 41 12.13 5.82 21.50
C THR A 41 11.05 4.76 21.28
N PRO A 42 10.76 3.94 22.29
CA PRO A 42 9.62 3.03 22.23
C PRO A 42 8.31 3.82 22.32
N VAL A 43 7.47 3.75 21.31
CA VAL A 43 6.14 4.34 21.29
C VAL A 43 5.15 3.24 21.65
N ASN A 44 4.51 3.38 22.81
CA ASN A 44 3.48 2.44 23.28
C ASN A 44 2.13 2.88 22.73
N ASP A 45 1.36 1.93 22.20
CA ASP A 45 0.03 2.13 21.65
C ASP A 45 0.01 3.31 20.65
N PRO A 46 0.72 3.17 19.53
CA PRO A 46 0.98 4.27 18.59
C PRO A 46 -0.27 4.84 17.92
N ALA A 47 -1.39 4.13 18.02
CA ALA A 47 -2.71 4.63 17.68
C ALA A 47 -3.71 3.97 18.63
N LYS A 48 -4.58 4.74 19.26
CA LYS A 48 -5.71 4.23 20.04
C LYS A 48 -6.64 3.41 19.14
N SER A 49 -6.27 2.19 18.81
CA SER A 49 -7.13 1.34 18.00
C SER A 49 -7.20 -0.06 18.58
N GLU A 50 -8.39 -0.47 18.96
CA GLU A 50 -8.70 -1.86 19.29
C GLU A 50 -8.45 -2.81 18.11
N VAL A 51 -8.00 -2.30 16.96
CA VAL A 51 -8.00 -3.04 15.69
C VAL A 51 -6.72 -2.81 14.87
N GLY A 52 -5.53 -3.19 15.37
CA GLY A 52 -4.50 -3.54 14.44
C GLY A 52 -3.13 -2.86 14.45
N ALA A 53 -2.79 -2.04 15.45
CA ALA A 53 -1.40 -1.64 15.66
C ALA A 53 -0.69 -2.61 16.63
N PRO A 54 0.62 -2.90 16.45
CA PRO A 54 1.40 -3.60 17.47
C PRO A 54 1.53 -2.74 18.72
N ASP A 55 1.72 -3.39 19.86
CA ASP A 55 1.78 -2.70 21.16
C ASP A 55 2.90 -1.66 21.25
N PHE A 56 4.00 -1.88 20.56
CA PHE A 56 5.11 -0.93 20.47
C PHE A 56 5.65 -0.80 19.06
N ILE A 57 5.97 0.44 18.68
CA ILE A 57 6.89 0.78 17.60
C ILE A 57 8.17 1.27 18.24
N VAL A 58 9.30 0.68 17.89
CA VAL A 58 10.62 1.12 18.36
C VAL A 58 11.23 2.03 17.30
N LEU A 59 11.39 3.30 17.68
CA LEU A 59 12.06 4.29 16.82
C LEU A 59 13.51 4.45 17.23
N LYS A 60 14.38 4.66 16.25
CA LYS A 60 15.76 5.11 16.40
C LYS A 60 15.96 6.34 15.54
N ASP A 61 16.36 7.46 16.18
CA ASP A 61 16.46 8.75 15.49
C ASP A 61 15.17 9.13 14.73
N GLY A 62 14.01 8.78 15.29
CA GLY A 62 12.70 9.03 14.68
C GLY A 62 12.29 8.07 13.56
N ILE A 63 13.12 7.07 13.24
CA ILE A 63 12.84 6.07 12.21
C ILE A 63 12.43 4.76 12.86
N ALA A 64 11.32 4.16 12.41
CA ALA A 64 10.89 2.85 12.89
C ALA A 64 11.89 1.77 12.50
N ILE A 65 12.45 1.09 13.49
CA ILE A 65 13.42 0.00 13.31
C ILE A 65 12.84 -1.37 13.65
N GLY A 66 11.71 -1.42 14.34
CA GLY A 66 11.06 -2.67 14.68
C GLY A 66 9.78 -2.48 15.48
N HIS A 67 9.07 -3.57 15.67
CA HIS A 67 7.75 -3.64 16.31
C HIS A 67 7.76 -4.71 17.40
N LEU A 68 6.95 -4.52 18.44
CA LEU A 68 6.76 -5.52 19.47
C LEU A 68 5.27 -5.68 19.77
N GLU A 69 4.82 -6.91 19.78
CA GLU A 69 3.48 -7.31 20.21
C GLU A 69 3.58 -8.11 21.52
N ALA A 70 2.91 -7.65 22.54
CA ALA A 70 2.81 -8.34 23.81
C ALA A 70 1.49 -9.14 23.91
N LYS A 71 1.50 -10.21 24.66
CA LYS A 71 0.35 -11.03 24.98
C LYS A 71 0.27 -11.25 26.48
N ASP A 72 -0.89 -11.67 26.95
CA ASP A 72 -1.08 -12.02 28.36
C ASP A 72 -0.06 -13.09 28.75
N ILE A 73 0.48 -12.98 29.98
CA ILE A 73 1.60 -13.79 30.47
C ILE A 73 1.31 -15.31 30.48
N ASN A 74 0.03 -15.68 30.58
CA ASN A 74 -0.43 -17.06 30.58
C ASN A 74 -0.68 -17.62 29.15
N LEU A 75 -0.53 -16.82 28.12
CA LEU A 75 -0.79 -17.24 26.75
C LEU A 75 0.48 -17.81 26.10
N ASP A 76 0.38 -19.02 25.57
CA ASP A 76 1.45 -19.59 24.75
C ASP A 76 1.50 -18.89 23.38
N ILE A 77 2.51 -18.03 23.17
CA ILE A 77 2.70 -17.27 21.92
C ILE A 77 3.07 -18.16 20.73
N ARG A 78 3.48 -19.40 20.97
CA ARG A 78 3.88 -20.38 19.94
C ARG A 78 2.72 -21.26 19.51
N ALA A 79 1.63 -21.30 20.30
CA ALA A 79 0.42 -22.09 20.03
C ALA A 79 -0.84 -21.22 19.96
N LEU A 80 -0.73 -20.01 19.40
CA LEU A 80 -1.84 -19.08 19.22
C LEU A 80 -2.93 -19.67 18.32
N LYS A 81 -4.19 -19.32 18.60
CA LYS A 81 -5.37 -19.79 17.86
C LYS A 81 -6.24 -18.59 17.44
N ASP A 82 -7.15 -18.87 16.52
CA ASP A 82 -8.22 -17.94 16.11
C ASP A 82 -7.74 -16.52 15.75
N ALA A 83 -8.29 -15.51 16.41
CA ALA A 83 -7.98 -14.10 16.15
C ALA A 83 -6.51 -13.78 16.43
N ASN A 84 -5.92 -14.31 17.50
CA ASN A 84 -4.53 -14.09 17.86
C ASN A 84 -3.57 -14.70 16.81
N LYS A 85 -3.91 -15.86 16.28
CA LYS A 85 -3.12 -16.49 15.21
C LYS A 85 -3.19 -15.67 13.91
N ARG A 86 -4.39 -15.23 13.52
CA ARG A 86 -4.56 -14.36 12.35
C ARG A 86 -3.80 -13.04 12.50
N GLN A 87 -3.82 -12.42 13.69
CA GLN A 87 -3.04 -11.21 13.95
C GLN A 87 -1.54 -11.48 13.82
N GLN A 88 -1.03 -12.56 14.43
CA GLN A 88 0.38 -12.93 14.32
C GLN A 88 0.81 -13.12 12.86
N ASP A 89 0.00 -13.83 12.06
CA ASP A 89 0.31 -14.09 10.66
C ASP A 89 0.32 -12.81 9.81
N ARG A 90 -0.62 -11.87 10.07
CA ARG A 90 -0.62 -10.55 9.42
C ARG A 90 0.62 -9.74 9.77
N TYR A 91 0.98 -9.68 11.06
CA TYR A 91 2.15 -8.92 11.49
C TYR A 91 3.44 -9.52 10.94
N ARG A 92 3.56 -10.84 10.93
CA ARG A 92 4.70 -11.52 10.30
C ARG A 92 4.80 -11.21 8.82
N GLY A 93 3.68 -11.16 8.11
CA GLY A 93 3.65 -10.82 6.68
C GLY A 93 3.93 -9.34 6.36
N GLY A 94 3.62 -8.44 7.30
CA GLY A 94 3.70 -7.00 7.07
C GLY A 94 4.84 -6.26 7.76
N LEU A 95 5.46 -6.85 8.80
CA LEU A 95 6.48 -6.19 9.63
C LEU A 95 7.83 -6.91 9.48
N ALA A 96 8.81 -6.17 8.99
CA ALA A 96 10.12 -6.75 8.67
C ALA A 96 10.95 -7.16 9.89
N ASN A 97 10.77 -6.47 11.04
CA ASN A 97 11.48 -6.73 12.29
C ASN A 97 10.46 -6.70 13.43
N LEU A 98 10.12 -7.87 13.97
CA LEU A 98 9.00 -8.04 14.88
C LEU A 98 9.39 -8.94 16.06
N ILE A 99 8.99 -8.53 17.26
CA ILE A 99 9.00 -9.36 18.46
C ILE A 99 7.57 -9.73 18.86
N TYR A 100 7.34 -11.00 19.17
CA TYR A 100 6.17 -11.47 19.92
C TYR A 100 6.62 -11.93 21.31
N THR A 101 5.92 -11.49 22.35
CA THR A 101 6.26 -11.88 23.72
C THR A 101 5.01 -11.96 24.62
N ASN A 102 5.06 -12.84 25.62
CA ASN A 102 4.18 -12.83 26.79
C ASN A 102 4.94 -12.39 28.05
N CYS A 103 6.06 -11.68 27.90
CA CYS A 103 7.03 -11.28 28.92
C CYS A 103 7.95 -12.42 29.43
N LEU A 104 7.63 -13.67 29.23
CA LEU A 104 8.47 -14.83 29.61
C LEU A 104 9.02 -15.53 28.37
N ASP A 105 8.18 -15.78 27.38
CA ASP A 105 8.55 -16.29 26.08
C ASP A 105 8.75 -15.11 25.11
N TRP A 106 9.81 -15.20 24.30
CA TRP A 106 10.18 -14.20 23.32
C TRP A 106 10.50 -14.87 21.99
N ASP A 107 9.76 -14.51 20.95
CA ASP A 107 10.01 -14.95 19.59
C ASP A 107 10.36 -13.74 18.72
N PHE A 108 11.47 -13.84 18.00
CA PHE A 108 11.98 -12.80 17.09
C PHE A 108 11.75 -13.21 15.66
N TYR A 109 11.16 -12.31 14.87
CA TYR A 109 10.86 -12.52 13.46
C TYR A 109 11.55 -11.49 12.59
N ARG A 110 12.07 -11.95 11.45
CA ARG A 110 12.59 -11.11 10.37
C ARG A 110 11.97 -11.52 9.06
N ASP A 111 11.42 -10.55 8.34
CA ASP A 111 10.77 -10.76 7.06
C ASP A 111 9.81 -11.97 7.07
N GLY A 112 9.02 -12.08 8.16
CA GLY A 112 8.05 -13.13 8.39
C GLY A 112 8.57 -14.44 8.97
N GLU A 113 9.90 -14.67 8.95
CA GLU A 113 10.52 -15.89 9.46
C GLU A 113 10.98 -15.74 10.90
N ARG A 114 10.74 -16.77 11.74
CA ARG A 114 11.24 -16.80 13.11
C ARG A 114 12.72 -17.10 13.13
N VAL A 115 13.52 -16.08 13.50
CA VAL A 115 15.00 -16.17 13.50
C VAL A 115 15.58 -16.58 14.85
N ALA A 116 14.88 -16.30 15.94
CA ALA A 116 15.30 -16.69 17.28
C ALA A 116 14.11 -16.84 18.21
N SER A 117 14.31 -17.59 19.30
CA SER A 117 13.38 -17.64 20.41
C SER A 117 14.12 -17.93 21.72
N VAL A 118 13.64 -17.35 22.82
CA VAL A 118 14.17 -17.56 24.17
C VAL A 118 13.05 -17.53 25.18
N THR A 119 13.20 -18.29 26.26
CA THR A 119 12.27 -18.33 27.40
C THR A 119 13.03 -17.97 28.67
N ILE A 120 12.70 -16.83 29.29
CA ILE A 120 13.38 -16.28 30.47
C ILE A 120 12.70 -16.61 31.80
N GLY A 121 11.62 -17.33 31.76
CA GLY A 121 10.89 -17.78 32.94
C GLY A 121 9.79 -18.75 32.63
N ASP A 122 9.40 -19.55 33.60
CA ASP A 122 8.26 -20.46 33.52
C ASP A 122 7.05 -19.89 34.24
N PHE A 123 5.87 -20.12 33.69
CA PHE A 123 4.61 -19.79 34.32
C PHE A 123 3.95 -21.08 34.87
N LEU A 124 4.19 -21.37 36.16
CA LEU A 124 3.67 -22.54 36.84
C LEU A 124 2.76 -22.11 38.01
N VAL A 125 3.30 -22.12 39.23
CA VAL A 125 2.65 -21.53 40.42
C VAL A 125 3.26 -20.12 40.59
N GLY A 126 2.92 -19.18 39.66
CA GLY A 126 3.57 -17.89 39.51
C GLY A 126 4.78 -17.93 38.57
N ILE A 127 5.49 -16.81 38.49
CA ILE A 127 6.63 -16.64 37.61
C ILE A 127 7.89 -17.22 38.25
N GLN A 128 8.48 -18.19 37.59
CA GLN A 128 9.77 -18.79 37.95
C GLN A 128 10.85 -18.29 36.98
N PRO A 129 11.72 -17.35 37.39
CA PRO A 129 12.74 -16.80 36.52
C PRO A 129 13.80 -17.82 36.07
N ARG A 130 14.33 -17.66 34.87
CA ARG A 130 15.48 -18.40 34.33
C ARG A 130 16.66 -17.44 34.09
N PRO A 131 17.45 -17.10 35.11
CA PRO A 131 18.52 -16.10 35.00
C PRO A 131 19.60 -16.48 34.01
N ASP A 132 19.81 -17.76 33.74
CA ASP A 132 20.81 -18.27 32.78
C ASP A 132 20.49 -17.81 31.33
N GLU A 133 19.21 -17.49 31.04
CA GLU A 133 18.77 -17.03 29.72
C GLU A 133 18.75 -15.50 29.56
N TYR A 134 19.03 -14.74 30.62
CA TYR A 134 18.96 -13.27 30.57
C TYR A 134 19.96 -12.66 29.60
N ALA A 135 21.20 -13.19 29.56
CA ALA A 135 22.20 -12.74 28.61
C ALA A 135 21.80 -13.05 27.17
N THR A 136 21.16 -14.19 26.93
CA THR A 136 20.63 -14.57 25.61
C THR A 136 19.57 -13.57 25.15
N LEU A 137 18.58 -13.26 26.01
CA LEU A 137 17.55 -12.27 25.67
C LEU A 137 18.16 -10.88 25.43
N GLU A 138 19.06 -10.41 26.29
CA GLU A 138 19.70 -9.10 26.12
C GLU A 138 20.42 -9.00 24.77
N ASN A 139 21.18 -10.02 24.40
CA ASN A 139 21.87 -10.05 23.11
C ASN A 139 20.90 -10.02 21.91
N LEU A 140 19.79 -10.78 21.99
CA LEU A 140 18.77 -10.78 20.94
C LEU A 140 18.05 -9.43 20.82
N LEU A 141 17.77 -8.76 21.95
CA LEU A 141 17.19 -7.42 21.97
C LEU A 141 18.16 -6.38 21.41
N ARG A 142 19.46 -6.45 21.76
CA ARG A 142 20.48 -5.57 21.17
C ARG A 142 20.62 -5.79 19.67
N ASP A 143 20.53 -7.02 19.21
CA ASP A 143 20.52 -7.35 17.79
C ASP A 143 19.26 -6.84 17.08
N PHE A 144 18.10 -6.91 17.74
CA PHE A 144 16.85 -6.35 17.24
C PHE A 144 16.93 -4.82 17.02
N VAL A 145 17.49 -4.06 17.98
CA VAL A 145 17.62 -2.60 17.88
C VAL A 145 18.82 -2.14 17.05
N ALA A 146 19.79 -3.02 16.79
CA ALA A 146 20.93 -2.74 15.91
C ALA A 146 20.56 -2.81 14.42
N GLN A 147 19.36 -3.30 14.10
CA GLN A 147 18.94 -3.44 12.72
C GLN A 147 18.92 -2.08 12.02
N ARG A 148 19.66 -2.01 10.94
CA ARG A 148 19.48 -0.93 9.94
C ARG A 148 18.53 -1.45 8.88
N PRO A 149 17.65 -0.61 8.33
CA PRO A 149 16.87 -0.98 7.15
C PRO A 149 17.87 -1.48 6.09
N GLN A 150 17.79 -2.76 5.73
CA GLN A 150 18.63 -3.27 4.65
C GLN A 150 18.23 -2.54 3.37
N SER A 151 19.21 -2.07 2.61
CA SER A 151 18.95 -1.45 1.32
C SER A 151 18.23 -2.45 0.42
N ILE A 152 16.96 -2.16 0.13
CA ILE A 152 16.13 -2.97 -0.77
C ILE A 152 16.63 -2.75 -2.19
N THR A 153 17.13 -3.79 -2.82
CA THR A 153 17.70 -3.73 -4.19
C THR A 153 16.99 -4.63 -5.19
N SER A 154 16.08 -5.49 -4.71
CA SER A 154 15.31 -6.41 -5.53
C SER A 154 13.89 -5.88 -5.78
N PRO A 155 13.39 -5.90 -7.03
CA PRO A 155 12.00 -5.57 -7.34
C PRO A 155 11.00 -6.44 -6.59
N ARG A 156 11.30 -7.72 -6.45
CA ARG A 156 10.44 -8.67 -5.77
C ARG A 156 10.36 -8.39 -4.27
N ASP A 157 11.48 -8.14 -3.61
CA ASP A 157 11.53 -7.80 -2.18
C ASP A 157 10.75 -6.50 -1.91
N LEU A 158 10.93 -5.47 -2.74
CA LEU A 158 10.16 -4.24 -2.63
C LEU A 158 8.65 -4.50 -2.78
N ALA A 159 8.26 -5.29 -3.77
CA ALA A 159 6.85 -5.61 -4.02
C ALA A 159 6.22 -6.42 -2.87
N GLU A 160 6.94 -7.40 -2.30
CA GLU A 160 6.48 -8.20 -1.17
C GLU A 160 6.29 -7.34 0.09
N ARG A 161 7.21 -6.42 0.37
CA ARG A 161 7.09 -5.47 1.49
C ARG A 161 5.94 -4.48 1.31
N MET A 162 5.80 -3.92 0.12
CA MET A 162 4.66 -3.06 -0.22
C MET A 162 3.33 -3.79 -0.07
N ALA A 163 3.26 -5.04 -0.57
CA ALA A 163 2.07 -5.87 -0.47
C ALA A 163 1.69 -6.17 0.99
N GLY A 164 2.67 -6.51 1.84
CA GLY A 164 2.44 -6.70 3.26
C GLY A 164 1.86 -5.47 3.95
N LYS A 165 2.35 -4.26 3.63
CA LYS A 165 1.79 -3.00 4.15
C LYS A 165 0.39 -2.73 3.62
N ALA A 166 0.15 -2.94 2.32
CA ALA A 166 -1.17 -2.76 1.73
C ALA A 166 -2.21 -3.71 2.34
N ILE A 167 -1.86 -4.96 2.63
CA ILE A 167 -2.73 -5.91 3.33
C ILE A 167 -3.07 -5.40 4.74
N LEU A 168 -2.08 -4.88 5.47
CA LEU A 168 -2.34 -4.30 6.80
C LEU A 168 -3.28 -3.09 6.72
N ILE A 169 -3.06 -2.17 5.77
CA ILE A 169 -3.94 -1.01 5.53
C ILE A 169 -5.37 -1.49 5.23
N LYS A 170 -5.53 -2.44 4.28
CA LYS A 170 -6.83 -3.01 3.92
C LYS A 170 -7.55 -3.57 5.13
N ASP A 171 -6.89 -4.42 5.92
CA ASP A 171 -7.49 -5.09 7.06
C ASP A 171 -7.94 -4.11 8.14
N VAL A 172 -7.12 -3.09 8.41
CA VAL A 172 -7.45 -2.04 9.39
C VAL A 172 -8.64 -1.21 8.90
N LEU A 173 -8.62 -0.77 7.64
CA LEU A 173 -9.72 0.00 7.04
C LEU A 173 -11.03 -0.78 7.04
N PHE A 174 -11.00 -2.04 6.60
CA PHE A 174 -12.19 -2.89 6.57
C PHE A 174 -12.79 -3.09 7.96
N ASN A 175 -11.94 -3.36 8.96
CA ASN A 175 -12.39 -3.50 10.33
C ASN A 175 -12.95 -2.18 10.87
N ALA A 176 -12.31 -1.05 10.61
CA ALA A 176 -12.78 0.27 11.00
C ALA A 176 -14.17 0.56 10.44
N LEU A 177 -14.39 0.36 9.14
CA LEU A 177 -15.69 0.55 8.48
C LEU A 177 -16.80 -0.36 9.03
N ARG A 178 -16.44 -1.51 9.63
CA ARG A 178 -17.40 -2.43 10.27
C ARG A 178 -17.71 -2.10 11.72
N THR A 179 -16.77 -1.53 12.44
CA THR A 179 -16.87 -1.30 13.89
C THR A 179 -17.27 0.12 14.24
N ASP A 180 -16.95 1.08 13.36
CA ASP A 180 -17.29 2.46 13.58
C ASP A 180 -18.81 2.65 13.53
N THR A 181 -19.38 3.03 14.67
CA THR A 181 -20.82 3.34 14.80
C THR A 181 -21.13 4.78 14.45
N ASP A 182 -20.11 5.63 14.41
CA ASP A 182 -20.24 7.03 14.00
C ASP A 182 -20.09 7.14 12.47
N LEU A 183 -21.20 7.51 11.81
CA LEU A 183 -21.25 7.72 10.36
C LEU A 183 -20.56 9.02 9.92
N ASN A 184 -20.07 9.83 10.85
CA ASN A 184 -19.42 11.11 10.58
C ASN A 184 -17.88 11.01 10.63
N THR A 185 -17.30 9.83 10.69
CA THR A 185 -15.84 9.70 10.57
C THR A 185 -15.40 10.06 9.16
N GLU A 186 -14.23 10.67 9.02
CA GLU A 186 -13.65 11.03 7.71
C GLU A 186 -13.55 9.80 6.79
N LEU A 187 -13.14 8.65 7.32
CA LEU A 187 -13.08 7.39 6.57
C LEU A 187 -14.45 6.96 6.03
N THR A 188 -15.49 7.04 6.87
CA THR A 188 -16.86 6.73 6.44
C THR A 188 -17.35 7.73 5.38
N GLY A 189 -17.01 9.01 5.55
CA GLY A 189 -17.30 10.05 4.55
C GLY A 189 -16.66 9.74 3.19
N GLN A 190 -15.42 9.30 3.16
CA GLN A 190 -14.72 8.89 1.93
C GLN A 190 -15.34 7.64 1.29
N TYR A 191 -15.69 6.64 2.09
CA TYR A 191 -16.40 5.46 1.59
C TYR A 191 -17.75 5.83 0.93
N LEU A 192 -18.53 6.69 1.58
CA LEU A 192 -19.83 7.15 1.06
C LEU A 192 -19.65 7.97 -0.22
N ALA A 193 -18.70 8.88 -0.28
CA ALA A 193 -18.38 9.65 -1.48
C ALA A 193 -17.94 8.76 -2.63
N PHE A 194 -17.11 7.75 -2.36
CA PHE A 194 -16.68 6.78 -3.35
C PHE A 194 -17.87 5.98 -3.91
N LYS A 195 -18.77 5.57 -3.02
CA LYS A 195 -20.01 4.87 -3.38
C LYS A 195 -20.98 5.73 -4.20
N GLU A 196 -21.09 7.00 -3.86
CA GLU A 196 -21.99 7.93 -4.57
C GLU A 196 -21.49 8.31 -5.96
N HIS A 197 -20.17 8.53 -6.10
CA HIS A 197 -19.61 9.15 -7.31
C HIS A 197 -18.89 8.19 -8.25
N LEU A 198 -18.47 6.99 -7.77
CA LEU A 198 -17.65 6.08 -8.56
C LEU A 198 -18.28 4.69 -8.72
N ILE A 199 -18.56 3.97 -7.64
CA ILE A 199 -19.08 2.61 -7.69
C ILE A 199 -20.24 2.47 -6.69
N HIS A 200 -21.46 2.58 -7.18
CA HIS A 200 -22.68 2.66 -6.36
C HIS A 200 -22.96 1.44 -5.48
N ASP A 201 -22.49 0.26 -5.86
CA ASP A 201 -22.70 -1.01 -5.17
C ASP A 201 -21.46 -1.55 -4.46
N ILE A 202 -20.40 -0.72 -4.28
CA ILE A 202 -19.14 -1.14 -3.67
C ILE A 202 -19.35 -1.60 -2.22
N ALA A 203 -18.86 -2.79 -1.90
CA ALA A 203 -18.83 -3.28 -0.54
C ALA A 203 -17.68 -2.63 0.27
N PRO A 204 -17.79 -2.54 1.62
CA PRO A 204 -16.72 -1.98 2.46
C PRO A 204 -15.37 -2.70 2.29
N GLU A 205 -15.38 -4.01 2.06
CA GLU A 205 -14.16 -4.79 1.83
C GLU A 205 -13.49 -4.42 0.51
N ASP A 206 -14.28 -4.25 -0.56
CA ASP A 206 -13.75 -3.87 -1.88
C ASP A 206 -13.22 -2.43 -1.87
N PHE A 207 -13.91 -1.53 -1.15
CA PHE A 207 -13.40 -0.18 -0.93
C PHE A 207 -12.06 -0.19 -0.20
N ALA A 208 -11.95 -0.91 0.91
CA ALA A 208 -10.71 -1.01 1.67
C ALA A 208 -9.56 -1.60 0.82
N ASP A 209 -9.87 -2.57 -0.04
CA ASP A 209 -8.94 -3.19 -0.98
C ASP A 209 -8.40 -2.18 -2.01
N ILE A 210 -9.30 -1.49 -2.72
CA ILE A 210 -8.95 -0.46 -3.71
C ILE A 210 -8.17 0.68 -3.05
N TYR A 211 -8.60 1.10 -1.87
CA TYR A 211 -7.98 2.20 -1.15
C TYR A 211 -6.54 1.88 -0.73
N ALA A 212 -6.32 0.68 -0.19
CA ALA A 212 -5.00 0.21 0.21
C ALA A 212 -4.05 0.04 -0.99
N GLU A 213 -4.53 -0.55 -2.10
CA GLU A 213 -3.79 -0.64 -3.36
C GLU A 213 -3.39 0.75 -3.87
N THR A 214 -4.33 1.69 -3.86
CA THR A 214 -4.11 3.07 -4.35
C THR A 214 -3.08 3.81 -3.52
N ILE A 215 -3.14 3.70 -2.18
CA ILE A 215 -2.14 4.31 -1.29
C ILE A 215 -0.75 3.70 -1.57
N ALA A 216 -0.63 2.38 -1.54
CA ALA A 216 0.67 1.73 -1.67
C ALA A 216 1.31 2.04 -3.03
N TYR A 217 0.52 2.00 -4.11
CA TYR A 217 1.04 2.22 -5.45
C TYR A 217 1.22 3.70 -5.78
N GLY A 218 0.37 4.58 -5.24
CA GLY A 218 0.52 6.03 -5.37
C GLY A 218 1.77 6.54 -4.66
N MET A 219 2.09 6.02 -3.46
CA MET A 219 3.36 6.31 -2.79
C MET A 219 4.56 5.82 -3.58
N PHE A 220 4.47 4.64 -4.21
CA PHE A 220 5.50 4.15 -5.12
C PHE A 220 5.68 5.08 -6.32
N ALA A 221 4.58 5.52 -6.96
CA ALA A 221 4.61 6.47 -8.06
C ALA A 221 5.27 7.79 -7.66
N ALA A 222 4.91 8.34 -6.51
CA ALA A 222 5.53 9.54 -5.97
C ALA A 222 7.04 9.35 -5.76
N ARG A 223 7.42 8.21 -5.17
CA ARG A 223 8.83 7.88 -4.89
C ARG A 223 9.69 7.76 -6.15
N LEU A 224 9.12 7.38 -7.30
CA LEU A 224 9.83 7.36 -8.57
C LEU A 224 10.25 8.76 -9.04
N HIS A 225 9.45 9.77 -8.71
CA HIS A 225 9.70 11.17 -9.07
C HIS A 225 10.50 11.93 -7.99
N ASP A 226 10.78 11.28 -6.88
CA ASP A 226 11.51 11.86 -5.77
C ASP A 226 13.00 11.99 -6.05
N ASN A 227 13.55 13.19 -5.79
CA ASN A 227 14.97 13.50 -5.89
C ASN A 227 15.69 13.55 -4.54
N THR A 228 14.95 13.42 -3.43
CA THR A 228 15.42 13.49 -2.04
C THR A 228 15.11 12.18 -1.29
N PRO A 229 15.64 11.04 -1.74
CA PRO A 229 15.20 9.71 -1.32
C PRO A 229 15.28 9.44 0.19
N ASP A 230 16.16 10.10 0.89
CA ASP A 230 16.41 9.88 2.32
C ASP A 230 15.34 10.54 3.22
N THR A 231 14.59 11.52 2.68
CA THR A 231 13.55 12.27 3.42
C THR A 231 12.13 11.89 3.03
N PHE A 232 11.96 10.95 2.08
CA PHE A 232 10.66 10.60 1.54
C PHE A 232 9.61 10.34 2.64
N SER A 233 8.47 11.01 2.53
CA SER A 233 7.37 10.96 3.49
C SER A 233 6.01 10.94 2.79
N ARG A 234 4.94 10.69 3.52
CA ARG A 234 3.57 10.78 2.99
C ARG A 234 3.20 12.20 2.54
N GLN A 235 3.73 13.22 3.21
CA GLN A 235 3.55 14.62 2.83
C GLN A 235 4.25 14.93 1.50
N GLU A 236 5.49 14.49 1.36
CA GLU A 236 6.25 14.63 0.12
C GLU A 236 5.60 13.86 -1.03
N ALA A 237 5.01 12.69 -0.76
CA ALA A 237 4.28 11.93 -1.76
C ALA A 237 3.14 12.73 -2.39
N LEU A 238 2.37 13.50 -1.60
CA LEU A 238 1.33 14.39 -2.12
C LEU A 238 1.88 15.45 -3.07
N GLU A 239 3.03 16.04 -2.75
CA GLU A 239 3.66 17.09 -3.57
C GLU A 239 4.15 16.56 -4.90
N LEU A 240 4.67 15.32 -4.91
CA LEU A 240 5.25 14.65 -6.07
C LEU A 240 4.21 14.04 -7.03
N LEU A 241 2.96 13.87 -6.59
CA LEU A 241 1.91 13.34 -7.44
C LEU A 241 1.51 14.32 -8.56
N PRO A 242 1.23 13.81 -9.78
CA PRO A 242 0.83 14.63 -10.92
C PRO A 242 -0.40 15.49 -10.61
N LYS A 243 -0.33 16.78 -10.93
CA LYS A 243 -1.45 17.73 -10.76
C LYS A 243 -2.63 17.42 -11.69
N SER A 244 -2.39 16.67 -12.74
CA SER A 244 -3.40 16.26 -13.73
C SER A 244 -4.37 15.18 -13.22
N ASN A 245 -4.14 14.60 -12.04
CA ASN A 245 -5.05 13.63 -11.44
C ASN A 245 -5.68 14.18 -10.14
N PRO A 246 -6.82 14.90 -10.22
CA PRO A 246 -7.46 15.51 -9.05
C PRO A 246 -7.93 14.48 -8.02
N PHE A 247 -8.41 13.31 -8.47
CA PHE A 247 -8.87 12.24 -7.57
C PHE A 247 -7.71 11.71 -6.71
N LEU A 248 -6.60 11.34 -7.33
CA LEU A 248 -5.43 10.83 -6.62
C LEU A 248 -4.87 11.89 -5.66
N ARG A 249 -4.86 13.16 -6.06
CA ARG A 249 -4.43 14.26 -5.20
C ARG A 249 -5.37 14.48 -4.01
N SER A 250 -6.68 14.35 -4.20
CA SER A 250 -7.65 14.45 -3.10
C SER A 250 -7.43 13.33 -2.08
N LEU A 251 -7.27 12.09 -2.55
CA LEU A 251 -6.94 10.95 -1.70
C LEU A 251 -5.64 11.18 -0.91
N PHE A 252 -4.58 11.61 -1.60
CA PHE A 252 -3.31 11.87 -0.94
C PHE A 252 -3.31 13.15 -0.08
N GLY A 253 -4.21 14.08 -0.33
CA GLY A 253 -4.49 15.20 0.57
C GLY A 253 -4.95 14.72 1.95
N TYR A 254 -5.80 13.70 1.98
CA TYR A 254 -6.19 13.03 3.21
C TYR A 254 -5.03 12.22 3.81
N VAL A 255 -4.35 11.38 3.01
CA VAL A 255 -3.22 10.55 3.47
C VAL A 255 -2.09 11.38 4.07
N ALA A 256 -1.80 12.55 3.52
CA ALA A 256 -0.79 13.47 4.02
C ALA A 256 -1.30 14.38 5.13
N GLY A 257 -2.62 14.50 5.30
CA GLY A 257 -3.28 15.43 6.21
C GLY A 257 -3.18 15.04 7.68
N VAL A 258 -3.58 15.98 8.51
CA VAL A 258 -3.66 15.81 9.98
C VAL A 258 -4.87 14.99 10.41
N ASP A 259 -5.87 14.88 9.53
CA ASP A 259 -7.13 14.15 9.77
C ASP A 259 -7.03 12.68 9.34
N LEU A 260 -5.84 12.22 8.93
CA LEU A 260 -5.62 10.81 8.62
C LEU A 260 -5.89 9.96 9.85
N ASP A 261 -6.69 8.91 9.65
CA ASP A 261 -7.01 7.96 10.71
C ASP A 261 -5.72 7.36 11.29
N ASP A 262 -5.51 7.57 12.59
CA ASP A 262 -4.31 7.13 13.30
C ASP A 262 -4.07 5.61 13.18
N ARG A 263 -5.16 4.83 13.02
CA ARG A 263 -5.10 3.37 12.86
C ARG A 263 -4.29 2.95 11.62
N ILE A 264 -4.23 3.77 10.58
CA ILE A 264 -3.48 3.49 9.35
C ILE A 264 -2.24 4.38 9.18
N ALA A 265 -2.18 5.52 9.87
CA ALA A 265 -1.10 6.48 9.72
C ALA A 265 0.28 5.85 9.91
N TRP A 266 0.46 5.07 10.97
CA TRP A 266 1.71 4.37 11.25
C TRP A 266 2.12 3.38 10.15
N ILE A 267 1.15 2.70 9.51
CA ILE A 267 1.43 1.74 8.43
C ILE A 267 1.95 2.48 7.21
N ILE A 268 1.37 3.64 6.92
CA ILE A 268 1.77 4.49 5.77
C ILE A 268 3.14 5.11 6.03
N ASP A 269 3.43 5.54 7.25
CA ASP A 269 4.75 6.06 7.63
C ASP A 269 5.82 4.95 7.58
N ASP A 270 5.47 3.73 7.95
CA ASP A 270 6.34 2.56 7.81
C ASP A 270 6.52 2.15 6.33
N LEU A 271 5.50 2.29 5.50
CA LEU A 271 5.64 2.14 4.04
C LEU A 271 6.58 3.21 3.46
N ALA A 272 6.52 4.46 3.92
CA ALA A 272 7.48 5.49 3.54
C ALA A 272 8.91 5.10 3.94
N ALA A 273 9.10 4.48 5.10
CA ALA A 273 10.39 3.95 5.53
C ALA A 273 10.92 2.82 4.61
N VAL A 274 10.04 1.93 4.13
CA VAL A 274 10.39 0.94 3.10
C VAL A 274 10.91 1.62 1.84
N PHE A 275 10.29 2.70 1.40
CA PHE A 275 10.73 3.45 0.23
C PHE A 275 12.05 4.21 0.45
N ARG A 276 12.30 4.73 1.64
CA ARG A 276 13.62 5.31 1.99
C ARG A 276 14.73 4.28 1.93
N ALA A 277 14.46 3.05 2.40
CA ALA A 277 15.41 1.94 2.35
C ALA A 277 15.63 1.37 0.93
N ALA A 278 14.74 1.68 -0.02
CA ALA A 278 14.78 1.14 -1.37
C ALA A 278 15.53 2.06 -2.35
N ASN A 279 16.49 1.50 -3.08
CA ASN A 279 17.06 2.18 -4.24
C ASN A 279 16.17 2.01 -5.46
N VAL A 280 15.02 2.71 -5.46
CA VAL A 280 13.97 2.56 -6.47
C VAL A 280 14.50 2.83 -7.88
N LYS A 281 15.34 3.85 -8.06
CA LYS A 281 15.95 4.16 -9.37
C LYS A 281 16.78 2.98 -9.91
N LYS A 282 17.58 2.34 -9.04
CA LYS A 282 18.38 1.16 -9.43
C LYS A 282 17.50 -0.06 -9.71
N ILE A 283 16.47 -0.27 -8.90
CA ILE A 283 15.48 -1.34 -9.09
C ILE A 283 14.83 -1.20 -10.47
N MET A 284 14.34 0.00 -10.79
CA MET A 284 13.62 0.27 -12.04
C MET A 284 14.55 0.27 -13.26
N ALA A 285 15.78 0.74 -13.15
CA ALA A 285 16.74 0.75 -14.25
C ALA A 285 17.08 -0.66 -14.77
N ASN A 286 17.00 -1.67 -13.92
CA ASN A 286 17.27 -3.07 -14.28
C ASN A 286 15.99 -3.87 -14.56
N PHE A 287 14.83 -3.29 -14.29
CA PHE A 287 13.55 -3.96 -14.43
C PHE A 287 13.11 -3.97 -15.90
N GLY A 288 12.71 -5.11 -16.42
CA GLY A 288 12.28 -5.24 -17.82
C GLY A 288 13.41 -5.46 -18.85
N ARG A 289 14.69 -5.36 -18.48
CA ARG A 289 15.81 -5.62 -19.41
C ARG A 289 15.78 -7.01 -20.06
N LEU A 290 15.31 -8.02 -19.32
CA LEU A 290 15.24 -9.41 -19.81
C LEU A 290 13.95 -9.68 -20.61
N THR A 291 12.91 -8.84 -20.45
CA THR A 291 11.59 -9.05 -21.05
C THR A 291 11.30 -8.11 -22.21
N ALA A 292 12.25 -7.23 -22.56
CA ALA A 292 12.10 -6.16 -23.58
C ALA A 292 10.87 -5.25 -23.36
N GLN A 293 10.32 -5.24 -22.14
CA GLN A 293 9.20 -4.36 -21.78
C GLN A 293 9.70 -2.94 -21.52
N LYS A 294 9.10 -1.96 -22.20
CA LYS A 294 9.53 -0.57 -22.16
C LYS A 294 8.96 0.21 -20.99
N ASP A 295 7.90 -0.30 -20.32
CA ASP A 295 7.28 0.33 -19.15
C ASP A 295 7.58 -0.43 -17.84
N PRO A 296 8.65 -0.05 -17.13
CA PRO A 296 9.01 -0.70 -15.86
C PRO A 296 7.95 -0.48 -14.77
N PHE A 297 7.23 0.65 -14.81
CA PHE A 297 6.22 0.99 -13.81
C PHE A 297 5.05 0.00 -13.86
N LEU A 298 4.52 -0.24 -15.06
CA LEU A 298 3.42 -1.16 -15.27
C LEU A 298 3.79 -2.60 -14.88
N HIS A 299 4.99 -3.02 -15.27
CA HIS A 299 5.47 -4.37 -14.95
C HIS A 299 5.73 -4.57 -13.46
N PHE A 300 6.18 -3.53 -12.75
CA PHE A 300 6.30 -3.58 -11.30
C PHE A 300 4.93 -3.71 -10.61
N TYR A 301 3.88 -3.08 -11.16
CA TYR A 301 2.51 -3.26 -10.66
C TYR A 301 2.06 -4.72 -10.69
N GLU A 302 2.38 -5.46 -11.75
CA GLU A 302 2.10 -6.91 -11.81
C GLU A 302 2.81 -7.68 -10.69
N THR A 303 4.07 -7.34 -10.44
CA THR A 303 4.87 -7.98 -9.37
C THR A 303 4.27 -7.67 -8.01
N PHE A 304 3.82 -6.44 -7.78
CA PHE A 304 3.11 -6.03 -6.58
C PHE A 304 1.78 -6.78 -6.41
N LEU A 305 0.93 -6.82 -7.45
CA LEU A 305 -0.35 -7.54 -7.39
C LEU A 305 -0.16 -9.04 -7.17
N ALA A 306 0.89 -9.63 -7.73
CA ALA A 306 1.22 -11.04 -7.50
C ALA A 306 1.52 -11.34 -6.03
N ALA A 307 2.16 -10.40 -5.33
CA ALA A 307 2.42 -10.52 -3.90
C ALA A 307 1.21 -10.13 -3.05
N TYR A 308 0.46 -9.09 -3.46
CA TYR A 308 -0.66 -8.54 -2.70
C TYR A 308 -1.89 -9.47 -2.71
N ASN A 309 -2.33 -9.90 -3.88
CA ASN A 309 -3.52 -10.75 -4.03
C ASN A 309 -3.39 -11.76 -5.17
N PRO A 310 -2.66 -12.87 -4.95
CA PRO A 310 -2.46 -13.91 -5.97
C PRO A 310 -3.76 -14.54 -6.49
N ALA A 311 -4.77 -14.67 -5.61
CA ALA A 311 -6.06 -15.26 -5.96
C ALA A 311 -6.86 -14.34 -6.89
N LYS A 312 -6.91 -13.03 -6.56
CA LYS A 312 -7.60 -12.01 -7.36
C LYS A 312 -6.93 -11.83 -8.74
N ARG A 313 -5.58 -11.87 -8.77
CA ARG A 313 -4.79 -11.88 -10.01
C ARG A 313 -5.20 -13.05 -10.92
N LYS A 314 -5.28 -14.26 -10.36
CA LYS A 314 -5.66 -15.46 -11.11
C LYS A 314 -7.12 -15.43 -11.55
N ALA A 315 -8.04 -15.01 -10.69
CA ALA A 315 -9.48 -14.98 -10.96
C ALA A 315 -9.86 -13.91 -12.01
N ARG A 316 -9.20 -12.74 -11.99
CA ARG A 316 -9.45 -11.66 -12.95
C ARG A 316 -8.79 -11.92 -14.31
N GLY A 317 -7.95 -12.95 -14.43
CA GLY A 317 -7.24 -13.26 -15.68
C GLY A 317 -6.42 -12.09 -16.21
N VAL A 318 -5.85 -11.28 -15.30
CA VAL A 318 -5.07 -10.07 -15.66
C VAL A 318 -3.77 -10.53 -16.32
N TRP A 319 -3.88 -10.89 -17.60
CA TRP A 319 -2.75 -11.12 -18.48
C TRP A 319 -2.62 -9.88 -19.36
N TYR A 320 -1.55 -9.13 -19.12
CA TYR A 320 -1.28 -7.99 -19.99
C TYR A 320 -0.95 -8.47 -21.39
N THR A 321 -1.55 -7.80 -22.36
CA THR A 321 -1.20 -8.05 -23.75
C THR A 321 0.25 -7.63 -23.97
N PRO A 322 1.14 -8.50 -24.46
CA PRO A 322 2.53 -8.15 -24.69
C PRO A 322 2.66 -6.91 -25.58
N GLU A 323 3.56 -6.01 -25.22
CA GLU A 323 3.76 -4.74 -25.94
C GLU A 323 3.89 -4.89 -27.47
N PRO A 324 4.62 -5.89 -28.02
CA PRO A 324 4.68 -6.07 -29.47
C PRO A 324 3.31 -6.35 -30.12
N VAL A 325 2.40 -7.02 -29.38
CA VAL A 325 1.04 -7.31 -29.86
C VAL A 325 0.19 -6.04 -29.81
N VAL A 326 0.27 -5.27 -28.71
CA VAL A 326 -0.41 -3.97 -28.59
C VAL A 326 0.02 -3.03 -29.71
N ASN A 327 1.34 -2.89 -29.93
CA ASN A 327 1.91 -2.05 -30.98
C ASN A 327 1.46 -2.51 -32.37
N PHE A 328 1.40 -3.81 -32.61
CA PHE A 328 0.90 -4.35 -33.88
C PHE A 328 -0.56 -3.98 -34.09
N ILE A 329 -1.42 -4.22 -33.10
CA ILE A 329 -2.86 -3.95 -33.19
C ILE A 329 -3.12 -2.45 -33.43
N VAL A 330 -2.50 -1.56 -32.65
CA VAL A 330 -2.70 -0.11 -32.78
C VAL A 330 -2.24 0.38 -34.15
N ARG A 331 -1.07 -0.05 -34.64
CA ARG A 331 -0.59 0.29 -35.98
C ARG A 331 -1.46 -0.27 -37.09
N ALA A 332 -1.94 -1.51 -36.93
CA ALA A 332 -2.83 -2.10 -37.93
C ALA A 332 -4.16 -1.34 -38.02
N VAL A 333 -4.73 -0.91 -36.88
CA VAL A 333 -5.93 -0.07 -36.88
C VAL A 333 -5.65 1.30 -37.54
N ASP A 334 -4.51 1.93 -37.22
CA ASP A 334 -4.11 3.18 -37.85
C ASP A 334 -3.98 3.07 -39.39
N GLU A 335 -3.34 2.00 -39.87
CA GLU A 335 -3.19 1.69 -41.30
C GLU A 335 -4.55 1.42 -41.95
N VAL A 336 -5.42 0.66 -41.35
CA VAL A 336 -6.78 0.38 -41.87
C VAL A 336 -7.59 1.68 -42.01
N LEU A 337 -7.52 2.56 -41.02
CA LEU A 337 -8.17 3.87 -41.10
C LEU A 337 -7.68 4.70 -42.28
N GLN A 338 -6.39 4.61 -42.60
CA GLN A 338 -5.79 5.34 -43.77
C GLN A 338 -6.19 4.68 -45.10
N THR A 339 -6.06 3.35 -45.20
CA THR A 339 -6.21 2.65 -46.48
C THR A 339 -7.67 2.33 -46.84
N GLU A 340 -8.44 1.88 -45.88
CA GLU A 340 -9.82 1.42 -46.13
C GLU A 340 -10.87 2.52 -45.89
N PHE A 341 -10.60 3.42 -44.94
CA PHE A 341 -11.55 4.51 -44.61
C PHE A 341 -11.15 5.88 -45.20
N GLY A 342 -10.01 5.97 -45.87
CA GLY A 342 -9.55 7.18 -46.55
C GLY A 342 -9.29 8.34 -45.59
N LEU A 343 -8.78 8.05 -44.37
CA LEU A 343 -8.44 9.02 -43.37
C LEU A 343 -6.90 9.15 -43.31
N PRO A 344 -6.29 10.12 -43.99
CA PRO A 344 -4.82 10.20 -44.10
C PRO A 344 -4.09 10.24 -42.77
N ASP A 345 -4.70 10.85 -41.75
CA ASP A 345 -4.14 10.98 -40.43
C ASP A 345 -4.44 9.75 -39.53
N GLY A 346 -5.26 8.79 -40.01
CA GLY A 346 -5.58 7.56 -39.29
C GLY A 346 -6.20 7.82 -37.91
N LEU A 347 -5.59 7.30 -36.85
CA LEU A 347 -6.03 7.52 -35.46
C LEU A 347 -5.98 8.99 -35.03
N ALA A 348 -5.20 9.84 -35.72
CA ALA A 348 -5.07 11.27 -35.42
C ALA A 348 -6.08 12.13 -36.18
N ASP A 349 -7.00 11.53 -36.95
CA ASP A 349 -8.00 12.26 -37.73
C ASP A 349 -8.96 13.08 -36.85
N THR A 350 -9.05 14.38 -37.11
CA THR A 350 -9.91 15.33 -36.38
C THR A 350 -11.19 15.67 -37.11
N SER A 351 -11.43 15.05 -38.28
CA SER A 351 -12.64 15.33 -39.09
C SER A 351 -13.90 14.91 -38.35
N LYS A 352 -14.97 15.70 -38.56
CA LYS A 352 -16.24 15.52 -37.89
C LYS A 352 -17.37 15.17 -38.84
N VAL A 353 -18.38 14.47 -38.36
CA VAL A 353 -19.62 14.17 -39.07
C VAL A 353 -20.81 14.55 -38.22
N THR A 354 -21.88 14.98 -38.89
CA THR A 354 -23.14 15.27 -38.20
C THR A 354 -24.04 14.05 -38.23
N LEU A 355 -24.38 13.55 -37.04
CA LEU A 355 -25.24 12.40 -36.83
C LEU A 355 -26.58 12.81 -36.19
N ASP A 356 -27.60 12.02 -36.43
CA ASP A 356 -28.87 12.08 -35.68
C ASP A 356 -28.67 11.34 -34.35
N TRP A 357 -28.42 12.10 -33.29
CA TRP A 357 -28.16 11.59 -31.96
C TRP A 357 -29.43 11.35 -31.18
N ASP A 358 -29.66 10.11 -30.72
CA ASP A 358 -30.79 9.78 -29.85
C ASP A 358 -30.56 10.41 -28.46
N THR A 359 -31.46 11.25 -28.02
CA THR A 359 -31.37 11.92 -26.71
C THR A 359 -31.77 11.03 -25.54
N GLY A 360 -32.21 9.80 -25.79
CA GLY A 360 -32.82 8.92 -24.79
C GLY A 360 -34.19 9.33 -24.34
N GLN A 361 -34.76 10.44 -24.89
CA GLN A 361 -36.09 10.94 -24.60
C GLN A 361 -37.12 10.51 -25.67
N THR A 362 -38.38 10.46 -25.29
CA THR A 362 -39.49 10.26 -26.20
C THR A 362 -40.37 11.50 -26.23
N ASP A 363 -40.92 11.81 -27.42
CA ASP A 363 -41.94 12.88 -27.57
C ASP A 363 -43.29 12.44 -26.97
N ASN A 364 -44.25 13.35 -26.93
CA ASN A 364 -45.62 13.11 -26.44
C ASN A 364 -46.38 12.01 -27.22
N LYS A 365 -45.82 11.50 -28.31
CA LYS A 365 -46.36 10.44 -29.16
C LYS A 365 -45.54 9.14 -29.05
N GLY A 366 -44.59 9.07 -28.09
CA GLY A 366 -43.74 7.91 -27.87
C GLY A 366 -42.63 7.69 -28.89
N ARG A 367 -42.33 8.68 -29.74
CA ARG A 367 -41.25 8.59 -30.73
C ARG A 367 -39.95 9.11 -30.14
N LYS A 368 -38.84 8.47 -30.47
CA LYS A 368 -37.49 8.89 -30.06
C LYS A 368 -37.20 10.31 -30.51
N VAL A 369 -36.70 11.14 -29.60
CA VAL A 369 -36.25 12.49 -29.91
C VAL A 369 -34.78 12.42 -30.30
N THR A 370 -34.48 12.86 -31.53
CA THR A 370 -33.09 12.98 -32.03
C THR A 370 -32.72 14.43 -32.24
N ILE A 371 -31.46 14.73 -32.00
CA ILE A 371 -30.83 16.03 -32.31
C ILE A 371 -29.67 15.85 -33.27
N LYS A 372 -29.41 16.86 -34.08
CA LYS A 372 -28.19 16.87 -34.91
C LYS A 372 -26.98 17.13 -33.99
N LYS A 373 -26.03 16.20 -33.96
CA LYS A 373 -24.84 16.32 -33.17
C LYS A 373 -23.60 16.10 -34.06
N GLU A 374 -22.66 17.01 -33.96
CA GLU A 374 -21.37 16.87 -34.59
C GLU A 374 -20.46 16.02 -33.72
N VAL A 375 -19.86 14.97 -34.27
CA VAL A 375 -18.98 14.03 -33.58
C VAL A 375 -17.75 13.72 -34.44
N HIS A 376 -16.63 13.39 -33.82
CA HIS A 376 -15.45 12.95 -34.54
C HIS A 376 -15.73 11.66 -35.33
N ARG A 377 -15.17 11.55 -36.55
CA ARG A 377 -15.28 10.34 -37.38
C ARG A 377 -14.58 9.15 -36.71
N VAL A 378 -13.43 9.39 -36.10
CA VAL A 378 -12.68 8.39 -35.34
C VAL A 378 -13.03 8.56 -33.86
N GLN A 379 -13.64 7.55 -33.30
CA GLN A 379 -13.90 7.46 -31.86
C GLN A 379 -13.25 6.20 -31.33
N ILE A 380 -12.42 6.34 -30.30
CA ILE A 380 -11.65 5.26 -29.71
C ILE A 380 -12.30 4.84 -28.41
N LEU A 381 -12.70 3.58 -28.31
CA LEU A 381 -13.25 2.97 -27.11
C LEU A 381 -12.41 1.74 -26.74
N ASP A 382 -11.85 1.76 -25.55
CA ASP A 382 -11.27 0.58 -24.92
C ASP A 382 -12.21 0.12 -23.80
N PRO A 383 -13.09 -0.89 -24.05
CA PRO A 383 -14.07 -1.34 -23.07
C PRO A 383 -13.46 -2.20 -21.96
N ALA A 384 -12.18 -2.55 -22.08
CA ALA A 384 -11.43 -3.38 -21.14
C ALA A 384 -10.07 -2.73 -20.81
N THR A 385 -10.10 -1.45 -20.54
CA THR A 385 -8.93 -0.55 -20.43
C THR A 385 -7.79 -1.13 -19.56
N GLY A 386 -8.13 -1.85 -18.49
CA GLY A 386 -7.13 -2.39 -17.57
C GLY A 386 -6.21 -1.28 -17.05
N THR A 387 -4.92 -1.40 -17.35
CA THR A 387 -3.91 -0.39 -17.01
C THR A 387 -3.77 0.71 -18.08
N GLY A 388 -4.60 0.72 -19.09
CA GLY A 388 -4.56 1.72 -20.17
C GLY A 388 -3.47 1.48 -21.22
N THR A 389 -2.90 0.28 -21.30
CA THR A 389 -1.78 -0.03 -22.21
C THR A 389 -2.12 0.27 -23.66
N PHE A 390 -3.33 -0.10 -24.13
CA PHE A 390 -3.77 0.20 -25.49
C PHE A 390 -3.95 1.71 -25.70
N LEU A 391 -4.60 2.41 -24.77
CA LEU A 391 -4.79 3.87 -24.87
C LEU A 391 -3.47 4.62 -24.86
N ALA A 392 -2.52 4.19 -24.02
CA ALA A 392 -1.17 4.76 -23.99
C ALA A 392 -0.45 4.59 -25.34
N GLU A 393 -0.59 3.42 -25.98
CA GLU A 393 0.01 3.18 -27.29
C GLU A 393 -0.69 3.96 -28.41
N VAL A 394 -2.01 4.12 -28.33
CA VAL A 394 -2.76 5.02 -29.24
C VAL A 394 -2.22 6.44 -29.15
N ILE A 395 -2.03 6.96 -27.94
CA ILE A 395 -1.43 8.30 -27.73
C ILE A 395 -0.03 8.38 -28.34
N LYS A 396 0.81 7.35 -28.14
CA LYS A 396 2.16 7.28 -28.74
C LYS A 396 2.12 7.24 -30.27
N GLN A 397 1.10 6.62 -30.86
CA GLN A 397 0.91 6.59 -32.32
C GLN A 397 0.43 7.93 -32.87
N ILE A 398 -0.42 8.64 -32.14
CA ILE A 398 -0.97 9.96 -32.52
C ILE A 398 0.06 11.08 -32.35
N ALA A 399 0.77 11.11 -31.22
CA ALA A 399 1.63 12.21 -30.83
C ALA A 399 2.64 12.67 -31.92
N PRO A 400 3.39 11.76 -32.58
CA PRO A 400 4.34 12.18 -33.65
C PRO A 400 3.67 12.86 -34.84
N LYS A 401 2.43 12.49 -35.15
CA LYS A 401 1.68 13.06 -36.27
C LYS A 401 1.24 14.51 -36.01
N VAL A 402 0.97 14.82 -34.75
CA VAL A 402 0.45 16.12 -34.30
C VAL A 402 1.59 17.07 -33.88
N GLN A 403 2.53 16.57 -33.04
CA GLN A 403 3.61 17.39 -32.47
C GLN A 403 4.58 17.94 -33.51
N GLY A 404 4.76 17.26 -34.65
CA GLY A 404 5.69 17.64 -35.71
C GLY A 404 5.22 18.78 -36.62
N VAL A 405 3.95 19.21 -36.52
CA VAL A 405 3.35 20.13 -37.49
C VAL A 405 3.57 21.60 -37.11
N ALA A 406 3.27 21.99 -35.86
CA ALA A 406 3.54 23.34 -35.37
C ALA A 406 3.60 23.39 -33.83
N PRO A 407 4.31 24.40 -33.25
CA PRO A 407 4.31 24.61 -31.78
C PRO A 407 2.89 24.82 -31.25
N GLY A 408 2.54 24.15 -30.18
CA GLY A 408 1.24 24.28 -29.51
C GLY A 408 0.10 23.40 -30.08
N MET A 409 0.28 22.78 -31.23
CA MET A 409 -0.77 21.90 -31.80
C MET A 409 -1.10 20.71 -30.93
N TRP A 410 -0.12 20.13 -30.22
CA TRP A 410 -0.35 19.02 -29.32
C TRP A 410 -1.28 19.39 -28.16
N SER A 411 -1.09 20.56 -27.54
CA SER A 411 -1.99 21.04 -26.47
C SER A 411 -3.41 21.26 -26.98
N GLY A 412 -3.56 21.89 -28.15
CA GLY A 412 -4.86 22.09 -28.78
C GLY A 412 -5.55 20.77 -29.14
N TYR A 413 -4.80 19.79 -29.62
CA TYR A 413 -5.32 18.46 -29.91
C TYR A 413 -5.81 17.76 -28.66
N ILE A 414 -5.02 17.79 -27.56
CA ILE A 414 -5.43 17.20 -26.28
C ILE A 414 -6.72 17.85 -25.75
N GLU A 415 -6.85 19.17 -25.88
CA GLU A 415 -8.02 19.89 -25.35
C GLU A 415 -9.29 19.67 -26.16
N ASN A 416 -9.20 19.46 -27.48
CA ASN A 416 -10.36 19.52 -28.36
C ASN A 416 -10.68 18.20 -29.09
N ASP A 417 -9.69 17.31 -29.24
CA ASP A 417 -9.79 16.16 -30.15
C ASP A 417 -9.38 14.82 -29.51
N LEU A 418 -8.62 14.80 -28.40
CA LEU A 418 -8.24 13.60 -27.67
C LEU A 418 -9.10 13.40 -26.42
#